data_efbb6c8c374a55a64112f0601263140f
#
_entry.id   efbb6c8c374a55a64112f0601263140f
#
_cell.length_a   1.000
_cell.length_b   1.000
_cell.length_c   1.000
_cell.angle_alpha   90.00
_cell.angle_beta   90.00
_cell.angle_gamma   90.00
#
_symmetry.space_group_name_H-M   'P 1'
#
loop_
_entity.id
_entity.type
_entity.pdbx_description
1 polymer ?
#
loop_
_entity_poly.entity_id
_entity_poly.type
_entity_poly.pdbx_seq_one_letter_code
_entity_poly.pdbx_strand_id
1 'polypeptide(L)'
;MTSVEDLLKQGQRDLNLGNPKEAMISFEKILEIQPNHIDALIKKGNILGKIGRYPQAIECYDMVLLQDKANILALVNKGLAYHYIQEYEAAIRCYDMVLGINPKSTTTLYNKASSLVKIGRIGEGLQILGEVAKMDFSFKAKAKFDIDFAGIHKNNEFKKIIL
;
A
#
# COMPACT_ATOMS: atom_id res chain seq x y z
N MET A 1 35.04 -1.12 -5.23
CA MET A 1 33.80 -0.41 -4.92
C MET A 1 32.63 -1.36 -5.15
N THR A 2 31.72 -1.53 -4.22
CA THR A 2 30.53 -2.39 -4.38
C THR A 2 29.60 -1.72 -5.40
N SER A 3 29.17 -2.43 -6.44
CA SER A 3 28.29 -1.87 -7.46
C SER A 3 26.87 -1.67 -6.94
N VAL A 4 26.08 -0.81 -7.59
CA VAL A 4 24.65 -0.63 -7.28
C VAL A 4 23.90 -1.95 -7.41
N GLU A 5 24.28 -2.77 -8.40
CA GLU A 5 23.66 -4.09 -8.59
C GLU A 5 23.96 -5.06 -7.43
N ASP A 6 25.21 -5.06 -6.92
CA ASP A 6 25.56 -5.88 -5.76
C ASP A 6 24.82 -5.44 -4.50
N LEU A 7 24.69 -4.11 -4.29
CA LEU A 7 23.93 -3.55 -3.17
C LEU A 7 22.43 -3.90 -3.26
N LEU A 8 21.84 -3.89 -4.47
CA LEU A 8 20.45 -4.32 -4.67
C LEU A 8 20.26 -5.81 -4.32
N LYS A 9 21.17 -6.67 -4.80
CA LYS A 9 21.15 -8.09 -4.51
C LYS A 9 21.31 -8.35 -3.00
N GLN A 10 22.20 -7.62 -2.34
CA GLN A 10 22.41 -7.74 -0.90
C GLN A 10 21.17 -7.29 -0.13
N GLY A 11 20.64 -6.09 -0.41
CA GLY A 11 19.43 -5.59 0.26
C GLY A 11 18.23 -6.53 0.07
N GLN A 12 18.06 -7.10 -1.12
CA GLN A 12 17.00 -8.08 -1.37
C GLN A 12 17.21 -9.37 -0.59
N ARG A 13 18.45 -9.86 -0.49
CA ARG A 13 18.81 -11.04 0.32
C ARG A 13 18.50 -10.79 1.79
N ASP A 14 18.89 -9.64 2.31
CA ASP A 14 18.64 -9.27 3.70
C ASP A 14 17.15 -9.18 4.02
N LEU A 15 16.33 -8.64 3.10
CA LEU A 15 14.86 -8.66 3.25
C LEU A 15 14.31 -10.10 3.30
N ASN A 16 14.80 -10.99 2.45
CA ASN A 16 14.36 -12.39 2.40
C ASN A 16 14.76 -13.15 3.68
N LEU A 17 15.86 -12.76 4.32
CA LEU A 17 16.31 -13.31 5.61
C LEU A 17 15.63 -12.66 6.82
N GLY A 18 14.74 -11.68 6.60
CA GLY A 18 14.06 -10.99 7.70
C GLY A 18 14.93 -9.93 8.40
N ASN A 19 15.95 -9.41 7.74
CA ASN A 19 16.89 -8.41 8.26
C ASN A 19 16.63 -7.02 7.62
N PRO A 20 15.51 -6.34 7.94
CA PRO A 20 15.16 -5.08 7.28
C PRO A 20 16.13 -3.93 7.61
N LYS A 21 16.84 -3.98 8.73
CA LYS A 21 17.83 -2.96 9.09
C LYS A 21 19.05 -3.01 8.18
N GLU A 22 19.58 -4.18 7.93
CA GLU A 22 20.71 -4.44 7.05
C GLU A 22 20.33 -4.12 5.59
N ALA A 23 19.12 -4.52 5.18
CA ALA A 23 18.57 -4.15 3.89
C ALA A 23 18.48 -2.62 3.70
N MET A 24 18.05 -1.89 4.73
CA MET A 24 17.97 -0.43 4.71
C MET A 24 19.33 0.20 4.40
N ILE A 25 20.40 -0.28 5.05
CA ILE A 25 21.75 0.21 4.81
C ILE A 25 22.16 0.06 3.35
N SER A 26 21.84 -1.09 2.75
CA SER A 26 22.15 -1.35 1.33
C SER A 26 21.39 -0.39 0.41
N PHE A 27 20.10 -0.15 0.65
CA PHE A 27 19.30 0.78 -0.16
C PHE A 27 19.71 2.24 0.04
N GLU A 28 20.09 2.63 1.25
CA GLU A 28 20.61 3.99 1.52
C GLU A 28 21.92 4.24 0.79
N LYS A 29 22.86 3.29 0.77
CA LYS A 29 24.08 3.38 -0.04
C LYS A 29 23.81 3.52 -1.54
N ILE A 30 22.78 2.84 -2.06
CA ILE A 30 22.36 3.02 -3.45
C ILE A 30 21.89 4.46 -3.66
N LEU A 31 21.08 5.00 -2.76
CA LEU A 31 20.53 6.35 -2.86
C LEU A 31 21.58 7.44 -2.67
N GLU A 32 22.69 7.16 -1.98
CA GLU A 32 23.87 8.05 -1.95
C GLU A 32 24.56 8.13 -3.31
N ILE A 33 24.60 7.03 -4.07
CA ILE A 33 25.21 6.97 -5.42
C ILE A 33 24.22 7.45 -6.48
N GLN A 34 22.97 7.05 -6.39
CA GLN A 34 21.88 7.32 -7.32
C GLN A 34 20.62 7.75 -6.55
N PRO A 35 20.47 9.04 -6.21
CA PRO A 35 19.37 9.54 -5.36
C PRO A 35 17.96 9.24 -5.91
N ASN A 36 17.83 9.05 -7.22
CA ASN A 36 16.56 8.79 -7.89
C ASN A 36 16.36 7.32 -8.28
N HIS A 37 17.10 6.38 -7.67
CA HIS A 37 16.97 4.96 -8.00
C HIS A 37 15.63 4.41 -7.52
N ILE A 38 14.71 4.16 -8.48
CA ILE A 38 13.30 3.81 -8.21
C ILE A 38 13.17 2.59 -7.28
N ASP A 39 13.85 1.48 -7.59
CA ASP A 39 13.74 0.27 -6.78
C ASP A 39 14.23 0.48 -5.34
N ALA A 40 15.33 1.20 -5.16
CA ALA A 40 15.85 1.51 -3.83
C ALA A 40 14.89 2.38 -3.03
N LEU A 41 14.28 3.40 -3.68
CA LEU A 41 13.26 4.25 -3.06
C LEU A 41 12.03 3.45 -2.63
N ILE A 42 11.50 2.57 -3.50
CA ILE A 42 10.36 1.72 -3.19
C ILE A 42 10.70 0.79 -2.01
N LYS A 43 11.85 0.12 -2.06
CA LYS A 43 12.28 -0.80 -1.00
C LYS A 43 12.48 -0.08 0.34
N LYS A 44 13.13 1.09 0.33
CA LYS A 44 13.28 1.94 1.52
C LYS A 44 11.92 2.36 2.06
N GLY A 45 11.02 2.86 1.21
CA GLY A 45 9.66 3.25 1.59
C GLY A 45 8.88 2.08 2.21
N ASN A 46 8.99 0.88 1.64
CA ASN A 46 8.33 -0.32 2.16
C ASN A 46 8.85 -0.72 3.55
N ILE A 47 10.16 -0.61 3.79
CA ILE A 47 10.74 -0.87 5.11
C ILE A 47 10.23 0.17 6.11
N LEU A 48 10.25 1.46 5.74
CA LEU A 48 9.76 2.56 6.57
C LEU A 48 8.29 2.38 6.93
N GLY A 49 7.45 2.00 5.96
CA GLY A 49 6.03 1.68 6.20
C GLY A 49 5.83 0.53 7.18
N LYS A 50 6.62 -0.56 7.05
CA LYS A 50 6.54 -1.72 7.96
C LYS A 50 6.90 -1.39 9.41
N ILE A 51 7.79 -0.43 9.63
CA ILE A 51 8.18 0.03 10.98
C ILE A 51 7.38 1.25 11.47
N GLY A 52 6.29 1.62 10.76
CA GLY A 52 5.37 2.69 11.15
C GLY A 52 5.86 4.11 10.86
N ARG A 53 6.98 4.27 10.11
CA ARG A 53 7.51 5.59 9.72
C ARG A 53 6.84 6.07 8.43
N TYR A 54 5.52 6.19 8.46
CA TYR A 54 4.70 6.47 7.28
C TYR A 54 5.03 7.79 6.58
N PRO A 55 5.27 8.93 7.27
CA PRO A 55 5.65 10.17 6.58
C PRO A 55 6.90 10.02 5.72
N GLN A 56 7.95 9.37 6.24
CA GLN A 56 9.17 9.14 5.46
C GLN A 56 8.96 8.11 4.33
N ALA A 57 8.07 7.14 4.52
CA ALA A 57 7.70 6.23 3.43
C ALA A 57 7.02 6.99 2.29
N ILE A 58 6.11 7.93 2.61
CA ILE A 58 5.43 8.78 1.62
C ILE A 58 6.45 9.60 0.83
N GLU A 59 7.44 10.20 1.50
CA GLU A 59 8.53 10.94 0.82
C GLU A 59 9.26 10.06 -0.22
N CYS A 60 9.58 8.81 0.13
CA CYS A 60 10.20 7.87 -0.82
C CYS A 60 9.30 7.61 -2.03
N TYR A 61 8.00 7.39 -1.81
CA TYR A 61 7.05 7.16 -2.90
C TYR A 61 6.83 8.43 -3.75
N ASP A 62 6.87 9.62 -3.15
CA ASP A 62 6.80 10.87 -3.88
C ASP A 62 7.99 11.05 -4.83
N MET A 63 9.20 10.72 -4.39
CA MET A 63 10.38 10.75 -5.25
C MET A 63 10.26 9.78 -6.44
N VAL A 64 9.63 8.61 -6.25
CA VAL A 64 9.32 7.70 -7.35
C VAL A 64 8.30 8.32 -8.30
N LEU A 65 7.23 8.90 -7.78
CA LEU A 65 6.13 9.47 -8.56
C LEU A 65 6.51 10.75 -9.30
N LEU A 66 7.55 11.45 -8.88
CA LEU A 66 8.15 12.54 -9.65
C LEU A 66 8.76 12.05 -10.98
N GLN A 67 9.26 10.82 -11.02
CA GLN A 67 9.89 10.22 -12.19
C GLN A 67 8.88 9.41 -13.03
N ASP A 68 8.03 8.66 -12.36
CA ASP A 68 7.00 7.79 -12.96
C ASP A 68 5.66 7.99 -12.23
N LYS A 69 4.87 8.92 -12.75
CA LYS A 69 3.55 9.30 -12.17
C LYS A 69 2.54 8.15 -12.14
N ALA A 70 2.75 7.12 -12.96
CA ALA A 70 1.89 5.95 -13.09
C ALA A 70 2.43 4.72 -12.36
N ASN A 71 3.47 4.87 -11.53
CA ASN A 71 4.05 3.77 -10.80
C ASN A 71 3.05 3.18 -9.79
N ILE A 72 2.46 2.05 -10.16
CA ILE A 72 1.40 1.40 -9.40
C ILE A 72 1.86 1.03 -7.99
N LEU A 73 3.08 0.49 -7.83
CA LEU A 73 3.62 0.11 -6.53
C LEU A 73 3.76 1.31 -5.59
N ALA A 74 4.30 2.42 -6.10
CA ALA A 74 4.43 3.64 -5.33
C ALA A 74 3.06 4.22 -4.94
N LEU A 75 2.10 4.24 -5.88
CA LEU A 75 0.75 4.74 -5.62
C LEU A 75 0.01 3.90 -4.57
N VAL A 76 0.03 2.57 -4.69
CA VAL A 76 -0.63 1.67 -3.72
C VAL A 76 -0.02 1.84 -2.34
N ASN A 77 1.30 1.81 -2.23
CA ASN A 77 1.99 1.87 -0.95
C ASN A 77 1.89 3.26 -0.30
N LYS A 78 1.89 4.32 -1.11
CA LYS A 78 1.60 5.68 -0.63
C LYS A 78 0.17 5.78 -0.09
N GLY A 79 -0.82 5.20 -0.80
CA GLY A 79 -2.20 5.12 -0.34
C GLY A 79 -2.33 4.38 0.99
N LEU A 80 -1.64 3.25 1.15
CA LEU A 80 -1.59 2.52 2.43
C LEU A 80 -0.96 3.37 3.54
N ALA A 81 0.15 4.06 3.27
CA ALA A 81 0.80 4.93 4.24
C ALA A 81 -0.14 6.06 4.70
N TYR A 82 -0.86 6.70 3.77
CA TYR A 82 -1.90 7.69 4.10
C TYR A 82 -3.04 7.09 4.94
N HIS A 83 -3.51 5.88 4.60
CA HIS A 83 -4.54 5.20 5.36
C HIS A 83 -4.12 4.99 6.83
N TYR A 84 -2.88 4.55 7.07
CA TYR A 84 -2.36 4.30 8.42
C TYR A 84 -2.17 5.57 9.25
N ILE A 85 -1.92 6.71 8.63
CA ILE A 85 -1.91 8.00 9.34
C ILE A 85 -3.28 8.69 9.36
N GLN A 86 -4.33 7.97 8.96
CA GLN A 86 -5.74 8.39 8.95
C GLN A 86 -6.06 9.52 7.95
N GLU A 87 -5.20 9.77 6.98
CA GLU A 87 -5.42 10.66 5.85
C GLU A 87 -6.18 9.91 4.73
N TYR A 88 -7.39 9.47 5.06
CA TYR A 88 -8.16 8.54 4.22
C TYR A 88 -8.53 9.10 2.85
N GLU A 89 -8.84 10.39 2.75
CA GLU A 89 -9.11 11.04 1.47
C GLU A 89 -7.87 11.06 0.56
N ALA A 90 -6.68 11.27 1.13
CA ALA A 90 -5.43 11.17 0.38
C ALA A 90 -5.15 9.73 -0.07
N ALA A 91 -5.45 8.74 0.77
CA ALA A 91 -5.38 7.33 0.42
C ALA A 91 -6.30 7.01 -0.76
N ILE A 92 -7.57 7.44 -0.71
CA ILE A 92 -8.57 7.23 -1.77
C ILE A 92 -8.09 7.82 -3.09
N ARG A 93 -7.53 9.05 -3.09
CA ARG A 93 -6.97 9.64 -4.32
C ARG A 93 -5.85 8.79 -4.93
N CYS A 94 -4.95 8.23 -4.11
CA CYS A 94 -3.91 7.32 -4.60
C CYS A 94 -4.52 6.06 -5.22
N TYR A 95 -5.53 5.47 -4.58
CA TYR A 95 -6.21 4.29 -5.10
C TYR A 95 -6.98 4.58 -6.38
N ASP A 96 -7.61 5.74 -6.50
CA ASP A 96 -8.29 6.18 -7.73
C ASP A 96 -7.32 6.29 -8.91
N MET A 97 -6.11 6.80 -8.69
CA MET A 97 -5.07 6.81 -9.72
C MET A 97 -4.69 5.39 -10.17
N VAL A 98 -4.54 4.45 -9.24
CA VAL A 98 -4.27 3.04 -9.57
C VAL A 98 -5.43 2.43 -10.34
N LEU A 99 -6.66 2.68 -9.91
CA LEU A 99 -7.87 2.13 -10.55
C LEU A 99 -8.13 2.74 -11.93
N GLY A 100 -7.63 3.95 -12.20
CA GLY A 100 -7.60 4.53 -13.54
C GLY A 100 -6.68 3.77 -14.50
N ILE A 101 -5.62 3.13 -13.98
CA ILE A 101 -4.68 2.31 -14.75
C ILE A 101 -5.15 0.85 -14.81
N ASN A 102 -5.53 0.29 -13.67
CA ASN A 102 -6.02 -1.08 -13.52
C ASN A 102 -7.35 -1.12 -12.75
N PRO A 103 -8.50 -0.98 -13.45
CA PRO A 103 -9.82 -0.91 -12.81
C PRO A 103 -10.23 -2.17 -12.03
N LYS A 104 -9.60 -3.31 -12.29
CA LYS A 104 -9.92 -4.60 -11.69
C LYS A 104 -8.93 -5.03 -10.58
N SER A 105 -8.10 -4.12 -10.09
CA SER A 105 -7.19 -4.41 -8.97
C SER A 105 -8.00 -4.65 -7.69
N THR A 106 -8.27 -5.93 -7.36
CA THR A 106 -9.06 -6.32 -6.17
C THR A 106 -8.44 -5.79 -4.88
N THR A 107 -7.13 -5.85 -4.74
CA THR A 107 -6.42 -5.30 -3.57
C THR A 107 -6.62 -3.79 -3.44
N THR A 108 -6.53 -3.05 -4.54
CA THR A 108 -6.71 -1.58 -4.51
C THR A 108 -8.17 -1.22 -4.23
N LEU A 109 -9.12 -1.92 -4.85
CA LEU A 109 -10.55 -1.77 -4.57
C LEU A 109 -10.86 -2.03 -3.09
N TYR A 110 -10.31 -3.10 -2.52
CA TYR A 110 -10.47 -3.42 -1.11
C TYR A 110 -9.93 -2.31 -0.19
N ASN A 111 -8.72 -1.83 -0.44
CA ASN A 111 -8.11 -0.76 0.34
C ASN A 111 -8.91 0.56 0.23
N LYS A 112 -9.45 0.84 -0.96
CA LYS A 112 -10.35 1.98 -1.17
C LYS A 112 -11.65 1.82 -0.36
N ALA A 113 -12.27 0.64 -0.40
CA ALA A 113 -13.49 0.34 0.37
C ALA A 113 -13.27 0.54 1.87
N SER A 114 -12.14 0.05 2.40
CA SER A 114 -11.73 0.25 3.80
C SER A 114 -11.62 1.74 4.14
N SER A 115 -10.90 2.53 3.32
CA SER A 115 -10.76 3.97 3.54
C SER A 115 -12.11 4.72 3.46
N LEU A 116 -13.00 4.34 2.55
CA LEU A 116 -14.35 4.91 2.45
C LEU A 116 -15.19 4.64 3.69
N VAL A 117 -15.13 3.43 4.23
CA VAL A 117 -15.82 3.10 5.49
C VAL A 117 -15.28 3.94 6.65
N LYS A 118 -13.96 4.16 6.71
CA LYS A 118 -13.33 4.95 7.78
C LYS A 118 -13.75 6.42 7.76
N ILE A 119 -14.04 7.01 6.60
CA ILE A 119 -14.57 8.38 6.49
C ILE A 119 -16.10 8.46 6.57
N GLY A 120 -16.79 7.35 6.88
CA GLY A 120 -18.25 7.32 7.00
C GLY A 120 -19.02 7.16 5.68
N ARG A 121 -18.33 7.03 4.53
CA ARG A 121 -18.98 6.73 3.22
C ARG A 121 -19.26 5.24 3.10
N ILE A 122 -20.04 4.72 4.08
CA ILE A 122 -20.26 3.29 4.28
C ILE A 122 -20.91 2.63 3.07
N GLY A 123 -21.96 3.25 2.49
CA GLY A 123 -22.67 2.68 1.32
C GLY A 123 -21.75 2.44 0.13
N GLU A 124 -20.89 3.42 -0.20
CA GLU A 124 -19.91 3.29 -1.29
C GLU A 124 -18.86 2.22 -0.98
N GLY A 125 -18.36 2.22 0.26
CA GLY A 125 -17.39 1.20 0.71
C GLY A 125 -17.96 -0.22 0.59
N LEU A 126 -19.21 -0.42 1.01
CA LEU A 126 -19.89 -1.72 0.93
C LEU A 126 -20.18 -2.14 -0.51
N GLN A 127 -20.55 -1.22 -1.40
CA GLN A 127 -20.72 -1.52 -2.81
C GLN A 127 -19.42 -2.08 -3.40
N ILE A 128 -18.31 -1.38 -3.22
CA ILE A 128 -16.99 -1.81 -3.71
C ILE A 128 -16.57 -3.14 -3.06
N LEU A 129 -16.76 -3.29 -1.75
CA LEU A 129 -16.44 -4.54 -1.05
C LEU A 129 -17.25 -5.72 -1.61
N GLY A 130 -18.53 -5.51 -1.94
CA GLY A 130 -19.36 -6.52 -2.58
C GLY A 130 -18.87 -6.95 -3.97
N GLU A 131 -18.35 -6.00 -4.75
CA GLU A 131 -17.71 -6.29 -6.05
C GLU A 131 -16.43 -7.10 -5.86
N VAL A 132 -15.57 -6.68 -4.94
CA VAL A 132 -14.33 -7.40 -4.60
C VAL A 132 -14.61 -8.83 -4.15
N ALA A 133 -15.62 -9.02 -3.28
CA ALA A 133 -15.99 -10.34 -2.76
C ALA A 133 -16.53 -11.29 -3.84
N LYS A 134 -17.09 -10.75 -4.92
CA LYS A 134 -17.50 -11.54 -6.10
C LYS A 134 -16.31 -11.90 -6.99
N MET A 135 -15.30 -11.04 -7.07
CA MET A 135 -14.12 -11.26 -7.87
C MET A 135 -13.14 -12.24 -7.19
N ASP A 136 -13.03 -12.17 -5.87
CA ASP A 136 -12.16 -13.01 -5.05
C ASP A 136 -12.78 -13.24 -3.66
N PHE A 137 -13.22 -14.49 -3.43
CA PHE A 137 -13.88 -14.90 -2.19
C PHE A 137 -12.97 -14.75 -0.94
N SER A 138 -11.66 -14.75 -1.10
CA SER A 138 -10.73 -14.61 0.04
C SER A 138 -10.93 -13.30 0.79
N PHE A 139 -11.39 -12.25 0.09
CA PHE A 139 -11.66 -10.96 0.70
C PHE A 139 -12.88 -10.94 1.65
N LYS A 140 -13.80 -11.89 1.55
CA LYS A 140 -14.88 -12.06 2.55
C LYS A 140 -14.31 -12.38 3.93
N ALA A 141 -13.44 -13.38 3.99
CA ALA A 141 -12.77 -13.77 5.23
C ALA A 141 -11.86 -12.64 5.74
N LYS A 142 -11.14 -11.98 4.84
CA LYS A 142 -10.30 -10.83 5.19
C LYS A 142 -11.15 -9.72 5.83
N ALA A 143 -12.23 -9.28 5.17
CA ALA A 143 -13.09 -8.20 5.67
C ALA A 143 -13.73 -8.53 7.02
N LYS A 144 -14.09 -9.80 7.26
CA LYS A 144 -14.68 -10.25 8.52
C LYS A 144 -13.80 -10.00 9.75
N PHE A 145 -12.47 -10.08 9.57
CA PHE A 145 -11.49 -9.92 10.65
C PHE A 145 -10.71 -8.62 10.59
N ASP A 146 -10.93 -7.80 9.56
CA ASP A 146 -10.23 -6.54 9.38
C ASP A 146 -10.82 -5.47 10.31
N ILE A 147 -9.94 -4.85 11.10
CA ILE A 147 -10.30 -3.83 12.08
C ILE A 147 -10.96 -2.60 11.44
N ASP A 148 -10.67 -2.33 10.17
CA ASP A 148 -11.25 -1.19 9.46
C ASP A 148 -12.77 -1.32 9.28
N PHE A 149 -13.28 -2.56 9.23
CA PHE A 149 -14.71 -2.85 9.14
C PHE A 149 -15.36 -3.15 10.49
N ALA A 150 -14.60 -3.14 11.59
CA ALA A 150 -15.13 -3.48 12.92
C ALA A 150 -16.36 -2.65 13.32
N GLY A 151 -16.36 -1.35 12.98
CA GLY A 151 -17.47 -0.43 13.29
C GLY A 151 -18.77 -0.74 12.54
N ILE A 152 -18.72 -1.55 11.50
CA ILE A 152 -19.90 -1.89 10.67
C ILE A 152 -20.29 -3.37 10.72
N HIS A 153 -19.75 -4.15 11.65
CA HIS A 153 -20.10 -5.58 11.79
C HIS A 153 -21.60 -5.84 12.05
N LYS A 154 -22.32 -4.86 12.59
CA LYS A 154 -23.77 -4.95 12.79
C LYS A 154 -24.59 -4.55 11.56
N ASN A 155 -23.95 -3.97 10.54
CA ASN A 155 -24.61 -3.56 9.29
C ASN A 155 -25.10 -4.78 8.52
N ASN A 156 -26.38 -4.77 8.09
CA ASN A 156 -27.00 -5.92 7.42
C ASN A 156 -26.41 -6.20 6.03
N GLU A 157 -26.01 -5.16 5.28
CA GLU A 157 -25.39 -5.34 3.98
C GLU A 157 -23.98 -5.92 4.13
N PHE A 158 -23.20 -5.41 5.10
CA PHE A 158 -21.90 -5.99 5.41
C PHE A 158 -22.01 -7.48 5.72
N LYS A 159 -22.97 -7.87 6.60
CA LYS A 159 -23.20 -9.29 6.93
C LYS A 159 -23.50 -10.13 5.69
N LYS A 160 -24.32 -9.62 4.75
CA LYS A 160 -24.64 -10.34 3.52
C LYS A 160 -23.39 -10.53 2.62
N ILE A 161 -22.47 -9.58 2.63
CA ILE A 161 -21.24 -9.66 1.81
C ILE A 161 -20.28 -10.71 2.35
N ILE A 162 -20.11 -10.78 3.69
CA ILE A 162 -19.11 -11.66 4.32
C ILE A 162 -19.58 -13.09 4.59
N LEU A 163 -20.86 -13.38 4.43
CA LEU A 163 -21.45 -14.73 4.47
C LEU A 163 -21.26 -15.43 3.13
#